data_cb3f81b7d96a159fe4c452cff68bc115
#
_entry.id   cb3f81b7d96a159fe4c452cff68bc115
#
_cell.length_a   1.000
_cell.length_b   1.000
_cell.length_c   1.000
_cell.angle_alpha   90.00
_cell.angle_beta   90.00
_cell.angle_gamma   90.00
#
_symmetry.space_group_name_H-M   'P 1'
#
loop_
_entity.id
_entity.type
_entity.pdbx_description
1 polymer ?
#
loop_
_entity_poly.entity_id
_entity_poly.type
_entity_poly.pdbx_seq_one_letter_code
_entity_poly.pdbx_strand_id
1 'polypeptide(L)'
;MANHKSAIKRIRRNDKFQLINKIRKTRVRTFIKKVESFIEKKDKKNAQLAFVEAQPEMHRSVAKGVFKRNTISRKLSRLSNKIKFLK
;
A
#
# COMPACT_ATOMS: atom_id res chain seq x y z
N MET A 1 26.31 28.91 -12.22
CA MET A 1 26.11 27.88 -13.26
C MET A 1 26.42 26.48 -12.78
N ALA A 2 27.23 26.33 -11.70
CA ALA A 2 27.39 25.03 -11.05
C ALA A 2 26.06 24.45 -10.55
N ASN A 3 25.12 25.32 -10.19
CA ASN A 3 23.79 24.95 -9.69
C ASN A 3 22.91 24.24 -10.74
N HIS A 4 23.18 24.47 -12.03
CA HIS A 4 22.38 23.91 -13.11
C HIS A 4 22.50 22.38 -13.20
N LYS A 5 23.75 21.87 -13.14
CA LYS A 5 23.99 20.42 -13.16
C LYS A 5 23.44 19.74 -11.91
N SER A 6 23.57 20.38 -10.75
CA SER A 6 23.01 19.88 -9.49
C SER A 6 21.49 19.83 -9.55
N ALA A 7 20.85 20.86 -10.13
CA ALA A 7 19.41 20.90 -10.30
C ALA A 7 18.91 19.77 -11.21
N ILE A 8 19.59 19.50 -12.31
CA ILE A 8 19.24 18.40 -13.23
C ILE A 8 19.37 17.05 -12.53
N LYS A 9 20.45 16.82 -11.80
CA LYS A 9 20.63 15.59 -11.02
C LYS A 9 19.53 15.40 -9.98
N ARG A 10 19.14 16.49 -9.31
CA ARG A 10 18.08 16.49 -8.30
C ARG A 10 16.73 16.15 -8.93
N ILE A 11 16.41 16.72 -10.08
CA ILE A 11 15.18 16.44 -10.83
C ILE A 11 15.11 14.96 -11.21
N ARG A 12 16.18 14.42 -11.80
CA ARG A 12 16.25 12.99 -12.17
C ARG A 12 16.08 12.08 -10.98
N ARG A 13 16.71 12.42 -9.86
CA ARG A 13 16.60 11.67 -8.61
C ARG A 13 15.17 11.70 -8.08
N ASN A 14 14.52 12.87 -8.08
CA ASN A 14 13.15 13.04 -7.64
C ASN A 14 12.17 12.25 -8.53
N ASP A 15 12.36 12.30 -9.85
CA ASP A 15 11.54 11.53 -10.79
C ASP A 15 11.66 10.04 -10.53
N LYS A 16 12.86 9.54 -10.27
CA LYS A 16 13.11 8.14 -9.95
C LYS A 16 12.40 7.73 -8.65
N PHE A 17 12.50 8.55 -7.61
CA PHE A 17 11.84 8.30 -6.33
C PHE A 17 10.33 8.35 -6.45
N GLN A 18 9.79 9.29 -7.22
CA GLN A 18 8.36 9.37 -7.48
C GLN A 18 7.83 8.12 -8.16
N LEU A 19 8.56 7.62 -9.15
CA LEU A 19 8.20 6.40 -9.86
C LEU A 19 8.19 5.18 -8.92
N ILE A 20 9.25 5.04 -8.11
CA ILE A 20 9.35 3.94 -7.14
C ILE A 20 8.19 4.02 -6.13
N ASN A 21 7.89 5.21 -5.61
CA ASN A 21 6.80 5.41 -4.66
C ASN A 21 5.45 5.12 -5.29
N LYS A 22 5.24 5.50 -6.55
CA LYS A 22 4.03 5.19 -7.29
C LYS A 22 3.81 3.68 -7.43
N ILE A 23 4.87 2.95 -7.75
CA ILE A 23 4.84 1.49 -7.85
C ILE A 23 4.48 0.88 -6.50
N ARG A 24 5.08 1.35 -5.41
CA ARG A 24 4.79 0.89 -4.05
C ARG A 24 3.33 1.15 -3.66
N LYS A 25 2.81 2.34 -3.96
CA LYS A 25 1.40 2.68 -3.69
C LYS A 25 0.45 1.79 -4.47
N THR A 26 0.72 1.57 -5.75
CA THR A 26 -0.08 0.70 -6.61
C THR A 26 -0.09 -0.72 -6.10
N ARG A 27 1.07 -1.22 -5.66
CA ARG A 27 1.19 -2.57 -5.09
C ARG A 27 0.31 -2.74 -3.85
N VAL A 28 0.39 -1.79 -2.91
CA VAL A 28 -0.44 -1.82 -1.68
C VAL A 28 -1.93 -1.76 -2.04
N ARG A 29 -2.31 -0.88 -2.93
CA ARG A 29 -3.71 -0.75 -3.37
C ARG A 29 -4.21 -2.03 -4.03
N THR A 30 -3.38 -2.70 -4.79
CA THR A 30 -3.72 -3.98 -5.43
C THR A 30 -4.03 -5.05 -4.39
N PHE A 31 -3.20 -5.16 -3.35
CA PHE A 31 -3.44 -6.11 -2.25
C PHE A 31 -4.73 -5.79 -1.50
N ILE A 32 -4.99 -4.51 -1.24
CA ILE A 32 -6.22 -4.07 -0.58
C ILE A 32 -7.46 -4.39 -1.42
N LYS A 33 -7.41 -4.11 -2.71
CA LYS A 33 -8.51 -4.40 -3.65
C LYS A 33 -8.81 -5.89 -3.71
N LYS A 34 -7.77 -6.72 -3.65
CA LYS A 34 -7.93 -8.18 -3.64
C LYS A 34 -8.71 -8.63 -2.42
N VAL A 35 -8.37 -8.09 -1.23
CA VAL A 35 -9.09 -8.38 0.01
C VAL A 35 -10.55 -7.93 -0.10
N GLU A 36 -10.76 -6.69 -0.56
CA GLU A 36 -12.10 -6.11 -0.71
C GLU A 36 -12.95 -6.91 -1.70
N SER A 37 -12.35 -7.40 -2.79
CA SER A 37 -13.03 -8.23 -3.78
C SER A 37 -13.58 -9.52 -3.16
N PHE A 38 -12.78 -10.19 -2.33
CA PHE A 38 -13.23 -11.40 -1.63
C PHE A 38 -14.30 -11.10 -0.58
N ILE A 39 -14.21 -9.93 0.06
CA ILE A 39 -15.24 -9.48 1.01
C ILE A 39 -16.57 -9.28 0.29
N GLU A 40 -16.56 -8.64 -0.89
CA GLU A 40 -17.76 -8.45 -1.70
C GLU A 40 -18.38 -9.77 -2.14
N LYS A 41 -17.57 -10.74 -2.46
CA LYS A 41 -18.01 -12.10 -2.84
C LYS A 41 -18.44 -12.93 -1.62
N LYS A 42 -18.31 -12.38 -0.43
CA LYS A 42 -18.60 -13.05 0.84
C LYS A 42 -17.79 -14.33 1.03
N ASP A 43 -16.58 -14.36 0.47
CA ASP A 43 -15.65 -15.48 0.59
C ASP A 43 -14.69 -15.21 1.74
N LYS A 44 -15.12 -15.57 2.94
CA LYS A 44 -14.36 -15.31 4.18
C LYS A 44 -12.99 -15.97 4.18
N LYS A 45 -12.90 -17.21 3.73
CA LYS A 45 -11.65 -17.98 3.73
C LYS A 45 -10.59 -17.28 2.86
N ASN A 46 -10.93 -16.96 1.61
CA ASN A 46 -10.02 -16.29 0.70
C ASN A 46 -9.74 -14.84 1.13
N ALA A 47 -10.72 -14.17 1.72
CA ALA A 47 -10.51 -12.84 2.27
C ALA A 47 -9.48 -12.86 3.40
N GLN A 48 -9.52 -13.83 4.28
CA GLN A 48 -8.54 -13.99 5.36
C GLN A 48 -7.14 -14.27 4.81
N LEU A 49 -7.02 -15.14 3.82
CA LEU A 49 -5.73 -15.45 3.18
C LEU A 49 -5.16 -14.21 2.49
N ALA A 50 -5.98 -13.48 1.74
CA ALA A 50 -5.57 -12.26 1.07
C ALA A 50 -5.16 -11.17 2.08
N PHE A 51 -5.86 -11.08 3.21
CA PHE A 51 -5.54 -10.15 4.29
C PHE A 51 -4.18 -10.44 4.92
N VAL A 52 -3.88 -11.71 5.19
CA VAL A 52 -2.58 -12.13 5.72
C VAL A 52 -1.45 -11.77 4.75
N GLU A 53 -1.67 -11.93 3.45
CA GLU A 53 -0.69 -11.54 2.43
C GLU A 53 -0.54 -10.00 2.33
N ALA A 54 -1.62 -9.26 2.53
CA ALA A 54 -1.61 -7.80 2.45
C ALA A 54 -0.92 -7.12 3.63
N GLN A 55 -1.00 -7.70 4.82
CA GLN A 55 -0.44 -7.11 6.04
C GLN A 55 1.03 -6.73 5.92
N PRO A 56 1.95 -7.65 5.52
CA PRO A 56 3.37 -7.27 5.42
C PRO A 56 3.62 -6.18 4.38
N GLU A 57 2.89 -6.20 3.27
CA GLU A 57 3.03 -5.16 2.24
C GLU A 57 2.60 -3.80 2.76
N MET A 58 1.51 -3.74 3.52
CA MET A 58 1.02 -2.51 4.13
C MET A 58 2.00 -1.97 5.18
N HIS A 59 2.57 -2.85 6.01
CA HIS A 59 3.58 -2.45 6.99
C HIS A 59 4.87 -1.96 6.32
N ARG A 60 5.31 -2.61 5.25
CA ARG A 60 6.47 -2.16 4.48
C ARG A 60 6.26 -0.78 3.89
N SER A 61 5.05 -0.47 3.44
CA SER A 61 4.74 0.85 2.89
C SER A 61 4.92 1.97 3.93
N VAL A 62 4.60 1.69 5.19
CA VAL A 62 4.85 2.63 6.29
C VAL A 62 6.35 2.78 6.53
N ALA A 63 7.09 1.68 6.59
CA ALA A 63 8.53 1.69 6.79
C ALA A 63 9.27 2.44 5.69
N LYS A 64 8.75 2.39 4.46
CA LYS A 64 9.32 3.11 3.31
C LYS A 64 8.81 4.56 3.19
N GLY A 65 7.94 4.99 4.10
CA GLY A 65 7.41 6.35 4.10
C GLY A 65 6.40 6.64 2.99
N VAL A 66 5.83 5.60 2.36
CA VAL A 66 4.87 5.76 1.26
C VAL A 66 3.49 6.12 1.81
N PHE A 67 3.08 5.49 2.90
CA PHE A 67 1.83 5.76 3.59
C PHE A 67 2.09 6.07 5.06
N LYS A 68 1.21 6.88 5.65
CA LYS A 68 1.27 7.19 7.07
C LYS A 68 0.83 5.99 7.91
N ARG A 69 1.49 5.78 9.04
CA ARG A 69 1.18 4.69 9.96
C ARG A 69 -0.30 4.65 10.36
N ASN A 70 -0.86 5.81 10.70
CA ASN A 70 -2.26 5.90 11.13
C ASN A 70 -3.23 5.52 10.02
N THR A 71 -2.94 5.90 8.78
CA THR A 71 -3.74 5.54 7.61
C THR A 71 -3.77 4.03 7.41
N ILE A 72 -2.60 3.40 7.48
CA ILE A 72 -2.48 1.95 7.30
C ILE A 72 -3.14 1.20 8.47
N SER A 73 -2.91 1.63 9.70
CA SER A 73 -3.53 1.02 10.88
C SER A 73 -5.05 1.06 10.81
N ARG A 74 -5.61 2.19 10.38
CA ARG A 74 -7.06 2.35 10.21
C ARG A 74 -7.59 1.41 9.14
N LYS A 75 -6.90 1.32 8.00
CA LYS A 75 -7.31 0.45 6.90
C LYS A 75 -7.26 -1.03 7.29
N LEU A 76 -6.18 -1.45 7.96
CA LEU A 76 -6.05 -2.83 8.46
C LEU A 76 -7.18 -3.16 9.44
N SER A 77 -7.46 -2.26 10.38
CA SER A 77 -8.53 -2.45 11.35
C SER A 77 -9.89 -2.60 10.67
N ARG A 78 -10.20 -1.75 9.71
CA ARG A 78 -11.47 -1.79 8.97
C ARG A 78 -11.61 -3.07 8.17
N LEU A 79 -10.56 -3.49 7.47
CA LEU A 79 -10.56 -4.74 6.70
C LEU A 79 -10.74 -5.96 7.62
N SER A 80 -10.02 -5.98 8.74
CA SER A 80 -10.14 -7.05 9.73
C SER A 80 -11.57 -7.18 10.25
N ASN A 81 -12.21 -6.05 10.59
CA ASN A 81 -13.59 -6.02 11.06
C ASN A 81 -14.58 -6.53 10.01
N LYS A 82 -14.40 -6.10 8.75
CA LYS A 82 -15.26 -6.56 7.66
C LYS A 82 -15.17 -8.07 7.48
N ILE A 83 -13.97 -8.63 7.56
CA ILE A 83 -13.75 -10.08 7.45
C ILE A 83 -14.38 -10.81 8.63
N LYS A 84 -14.22 -10.27 9.83
CA LYS A 84 -14.79 -10.85 11.07
C LYS A 84 -16.30 -10.97 10.99
N PHE A 85 -16.98 -10.01 10.38
CA PHE A 85 -18.44 -10.00 10.26
C PHE A 85 -18.95 -10.77 9.03
N LEU A 86 -18.11 -11.32 8.20
CA LEU A 86 -18.52 -12.22 7.13
C LEU A 86 -18.98 -13.55 7.73
N LYS A 87 -20.09 -14.02 7.21
CA LYS A 87 -20.66 -15.31 7.64
C LYS A 87 -20.12 -16.47 6.81
#